data_dfe7cf38d2b6186008802aaf53b7ff97
#
_entry.id   dfe7cf38d2b6186008802aaf53b7ff97
#
_cell.length_a   1.000
_cell.length_b   1.000
_cell.length_c   1.000
_cell.angle_alpha   90.00
_cell.angle_beta   90.00
_cell.angle_gamma   90.00
#
_symmetry.space_group_name_H-M   'P 1'
#
loop_
_entity.id
_entity.type
_entity.pdbx_description
1 polymer ?
#
loop_
_entity_poly.entity_id
_entity_poly.type
_entity_poly.pdbx_seq_one_letter_code
_entity_poly.pdbx_strand_id
1 'polypeptide(L)'
;MRVAILYICTGKYTVFFKEFYESFEKNFLPDIEKTYFVYTDRKKLPYSDKKNVCLIPQKNLGWPDNTLMRFALFSREEERFKDYDYTFFINANFLCVKTVTAEEFLPVKENLLVAEHASAHGKNPKDMTYDRNPKCRAFVDWDEGSVYVMGGLNGGKTGAYLDMIHTLRDRVDADKKDGIIALWHDESQLNRYIIG
;
A
#
# COMPACT_ATOMS: atom_id res chain seq x y z
N MET A 1 13.73 5.08 16.06
CA MET A 1 12.59 4.55 15.27
C MET A 1 12.66 5.11 13.85
N ARG A 2 12.56 4.25 12.84
CA ARG A 2 12.63 4.61 11.42
C ARG A 2 11.42 4.07 10.67
N VAL A 3 10.84 4.89 9.81
CA VAL A 3 9.67 4.53 9.01
C VAL A 3 10.01 4.51 7.53
N ALA A 4 9.72 3.40 6.85
CA ALA A 4 9.80 3.28 5.40
C ALA A 4 8.45 3.66 4.77
N ILE A 5 8.45 4.54 3.79
CA ILE A 5 7.27 4.91 3.01
C ILE A 5 7.47 4.38 1.59
N LEU A 6 6.67 3.40 1.20
CA LEU A 6 6.64 2.86 -0.15
C LEU A 6 5.69 3.70 -0.99
N TYR A 7 6.17 4.21 -2.11
CA TYR A 7 5.46 5.13 -2.97
C TYR A 7 5.65 4.75 -4.43
N ILE A 8 4.56 4.59 -5.17
CA ILE A 8 4.61 4.23 -6.60
C ILE A 8 4.10 5.40 -7.43
N CYS A 9 4.96 5.97 -8.27
CA CYS A 9 4.58 7.00 -9.22
C CYS A 9 5.25 6.77 -10.58
N THR A 10 4.51 6.22 -11.51
CA THR A 10 4.93 6.00 -12.90
C THR A 10 4.05 6.80 -13.86
N GLY A 11 4.56 7.10 -15.05
CA GLY A 11 3.82 7.82 -16.08
C GLY A 11 3.31 9.19 -15.60
N LYS A 12 2.00 9.40 -15.67
CA LYS A 12 1.35 10.66 -15.27
C LYS A 12 1.37 10.90 -13.75
N TYR A 13 1.47 9.85 -12.95
CA TYR A 13 1.45 9.96 -11.48
C TYR A 13 2.71 10.61 -10.90
N THR A 14 3.78 10.75 -11.68
CA THR A 14 5.00 11.43 -11.25
C THR A 14 4.78 12.89 -10.85
N VAL A 15 3.71 13.53 -11.35
CA VAL A 15 3.37 14.93 -11.02
C VAL A 15 2.99 15.12 -9.55
N PHE A 16 2.49 14.07 -8.87
CA PHE A 16 2.06 14.16 -7.48
C PHE A 16 3.21 14.14 -6.47
N PHE A 17 4.40 13.65 -6.86
CA PHE A 17 5.47 13.39 -5.89
C PHE A 17 5.93 14.66 -5.16
N LYS A 18 5.99 15.80 -5.83
CA LYS A 18 6.41 17.04 -5.20
C LYS A 18 5.52 17.42 -4.01
N GLU A 19 4.23 17.53 -4.23
CA GLU A 19 3.27 17.94 -3.21
C GLU A 19 3.11 16.88 -2.12
N PHE A 20 3.14 15.60 -2.52
CA PHE A 20 3.17 14.48 -1.58
C PHE A 20 4.35 14.63 -0.62
N TYR A 21 5.59 14.72 -1.12
CA TYR A 21 6.79 14.80 -0.30
C TYR A 21 6.75 16.04 0.63
N GLU A 22 6.43 17.22 0.12
CA GLU A 22 6.34 18.45 0.89
C GLU A 22 5.32 18.34 2.04
N SER A 23 4.13 17.82 1.76
CA SER A 23 3.07 17.65 2.76
C SER A 23 3.42 16.62 3.82
N PHE A 24 4.05 15.51 3.42
CA PHE A 24 4.45 14.43 4.33
C PHE A 24 5.65 14.81 5.20
N GLU A 25 6.65 15.51 4.65
CA GLU A 25 7.77 16.01 5.47
C GLU A 25 7.30 17.03 6.50
N LYS A 26 6.35 17.87 6.14
CA LYS A 26 5.81 18.88 7.03
C LYS A 26 4.91 18.33 8.12
N ASN A 27 4.03 17.38 7.80
CA ASN A 27 2.88 17.05 8.64
C ASN A 27 2.86 15.60 9.12
N PHE A 28 3.46 14.66 8.38
CA PHE A 28 3.36 13.24 8.71
C PHE A 28 4.54 12.79 9.58
N LEU A 29 4.26 12.38 10.81
CA LEU A 29 5.26 11.89 11.76
C LEU A 29 6.48 12.83 11.84
N PRO A 30 6.31 14.12 12.20
CA PRO A 30 7.36 15.15 12.05
C PRO A 30 8.64 14.80 12.84
N ASP A 31 8.51 14.11 13.97
CA ASP A 31 9.62 13.76 14.87
C ASP A 31 10.25 12.38 14.57
N ILE A 32 9.83 11.73 13.47
CA ILE A 32 10.28 10.40 13.09
C ILE A 32 11.12 10.46 11.81
N GLU A 33 12.23 9.73 11.81
CA GLU A 33 13.03 9.51 10.60
C GLU A 33 12.23 8.74 9.56
N LYS A 34 12.03 9.34 8.39
CA LYS A 34 11.29 8.75 7.26
C LYS A 34 12.20 8.57 6.06
N THR A 35 12.07 7.44 5.38
CA THR A 35 12.70 7.22 4.07
C THR A 35 11.64 6.86 3.05
N TYR A 36 11.66 7.54 1.92
CA TYR A 36 10.74 7.34 0.80
C TYR A 36 11.38 6.43 -0.24
N PHE A 37 10.85 5.23 -0.40
CA PHE A 37 11.21 4.29 -1.46
C PHE A 37 10.27 4.51 -2.63
N VAL A 38 10.75 5.22 -3.64
CA VAL A 38 9.94 5.77 -4.73
C VAL A 38 10.12 4.93 -5.98
N TYR A 39 9.14 4.09 -6.28
CA TYR A 39 9.09 3.26 -7.50
C TYR A 39 8.63 4.13 -8.67
N THR A 40 9.52 4.40 -9.61
CA THR A 40 9.25 5.35 -10.69
C THR A 40 9.98 5.01 -12.00
N ASP A 41 9.37 5.41 -13.12
CA ASP A 41 9.97 5.33 -14.46
C ASP A 41 10.86 6.55 -14.78
N ARG A 42 11.02 7.48 -13.84
CA ARG A 42 11.85 8.68 -14.00
C ARG A 42 13.22 8.50 -13.37
N LYS A 43 14.26 9.01 -14.06
CA LYS A 43 15.62 9.07 -13.52
C LYS A 43 15.80 10.16 -12.48
N LYS A 44 14.91 11.16 -12.46
CA LYS A 44 14.95 12.30 -11.54
C LYS A 44 13.52 12.78 -11.26
N LEU A 45 13.26 13.09 -10.01
CA LEU A 45 12.03 13.73 -9.51
C LEU A 45 12.42 14.92 -8.64
N PRO A 46 11.50 15.86 -8.35
CA PRO A 46 11.70 16.85 -7.29
C PRO A 46 12.16 16.15 -6.00
N TYR A 47 13.13 16.71 -5.29
CA TYR A 47 13.66 16.17 -4.03
C TYR A 47 14.39 14.82 -4.13
N SER A 48 14.64 14.27 -5.33
CA SER A 48 15.37 13.00 -5.48
C SER A 48 16.85 13.06 -5.09
N ASP A 49 17.37 14.24 -4.80
CA ASP A 49 18.71 14.51 -4.23
C ASP A 49 18.74 14.48 -2.70
N LYS A 50 17.57 14.40 -2.05
CA LYS A 50 17.48 14.32 -0.59
C LYS A 50 17.91 12.94 -0.09
N LYS A 51 18.61 12.89 1.03
CA LYS A 51 19.14 11.65 1.61
C LYS A 51 18.07 10.62 1.98
N ASN A 52 16.86 11.09 2.26
CA ASN A 52 15.72 10.26 2.63
C ASN A 52 14.80 9.91 1.44
N VAL A 53 15.24 10.14 0.19
CA VAL A 53 14.52 9.74 -1.03
C VAL A 53 15.35 8.74 -1.82
N CYS A 54 14.85 7.52 -1.93
CA CYS A 54 15.47 6.42 -2.67
C CYS A 54 14.63 6.12 -3.92
N LEU A 55 15.12 6.50 -5.11
CA LEU A 55 14.45 6.13 -6.36
C LEU A 55 14.71 4.66 -6.70
N ILE A 56 13.63 3.93 -6.98
CA ILE A 56 13.68 2.53 -7.42
C ILE A 56 13.17 2.50 -8.86
N PRO A 57 14.00 2.07 -9.83
CA PRO A 57 13.58 2.00 -11.22
C PRO A 57 12.38 1.05 -11.40
N GLN A 58 11.26 1.57 -11.86
CA GLN A 58 10.06 0.82 -12.12
C GLN A 58 9.39 1.34 -13.38
N LYS A 59 9.25 0.49 -14.39
CA LYS A 59 8.50 0.83 -15.61
C LYS A 59 7.01 0.92 -15.33
N ASN A 60 6.31 1.77 -16.07
CA ASN A 60 4.85 1.77 -16.07
C ASN A 60 4.34 0.45 -16.67
N LEU A 61 3.57 -0.31 -15.89
CA LEU A 61 3.04 -1.61 -16.29
C LEU A 61 1.69 -1.49 -17.03
N GLY A 62 1.06 -0.30 -16.97
CA GLY A 62 -0.30 -0.11 -17.47
C GLY A 62 -1.36 -0.63 -16.48
N TRP A 63 -2.62 -0.49 -16.89
CA TRP A 63 -3.76 -1.02 -16.16
C TRP A 63 -4.04 -2.47 -16.59
N PRO A 64 -4.33 -3.41 -15.66
CA PRO A 64 -4.45 -3.24 -14.21
C PRO A 64 -3.13 -3.45 -13.44
N ASP A 65 -2.04 -3.82 -14.09
CA ASP A 65 -0.82 -4.32 -13.45
C ASP A 65 -0.11 -3.26 -12.56
N ASN A 66 -0.32 -1.96 -12.79
CA ASN A 66 0.20 -0.92 -11.90
C ASN A 66 -0.34 -1.02 -10.46
N THR A 67 -1.52 -1.59 -10.27
CA THR A 67 -2.12 -1.84 -8.95
C THR A 67 -1.97 -3.30 -8.56
N LEU A 68 -2.34 -4.22 -9.44
CA LEU A 68 -2.33 -5.66 -9.18
C LEU A 68 -0.96 -6.21 -8.73
N MET A 69 0.13 -5.70 -9.33
CA MET A 69 1.49 -6.20 -9.07
C MET A 69 2.20 -5.49 -7.92
N ARG A 70 1.52 -4.63 -7.18
CA ARG A 70 2.09 -3.80 -6.11
C ARG A 70 2.91 -4.60 -5.10
N PHE A 71 2.35 -5.67 -4.57
CA PHE A 71 3.01 -6.49 -3.56
C PHE A 71 4.21 -7.27 -4.12
N ALA A 72 4.18 -7.66 -5.39
CA ALA A 72 5.34 -8.23 -6.07
C ALA A 72 6.46 -7.20 -6.25
N LEU A 73 6.13 -5.94 -6.53
CA LEU A 73 7.11 -4.85 -6.60
C LEU A 73 7.79 -4.62 -5.24
N PHE A 74 7.02 -4.61 -4.16
CA PHE A 74 7.55 -4.40 -2.81
C PHE A 74 8.42 -5.57 -2.38
N SER A 75 7.97 -6.80 -2.54
CA SER A 75 8.73 -8.02 -2.21
C SER A 75 10.08 -8.08 -2.93
N ARG A 76 10.15 -7.63 -4.18
CA ARG A 76 11.41 -7.61 -4.95
C ARG A 76 12.50 -6.73 -4.33
N GLU A 77 12.11 -5.67 -3.64
CA GLU A 77 13.03 -4.65 -3.10
C GLU A 77 13.06 -4.65 -1.55
N GLU A 78 12.51 -5.67 -0.90
CA GLU A 78 12.33 -5.74 0.56
C GLU A 78 13.63 -5.58 1.35
N GLU A 79 14.76 -6.04 0.82
CA GLU A 79 16.09 -5.89 1.43
C GLU A 79 16.45 -4.43 1.73
N ARG A 80 15.83 -3.47 1.02
CA ARG A 80 16.08 -2.03 1.22
C ARG A 80 15.40 -1.46 2.45
N PHE A 81 14.33 -2.09 2.92
CA PHE A 81 13.51 -1.57 4.01
C PHE A 81 13.16 -2.58 5.11
N LYS A 82 13.60 -3.83 5.01
CA LYS A 82 13.32 -4.87 6.01
C LYS A 82 13.78 -4.52 7.43
N ASP A 83 14.80 -3.68 7.57
CA ASP A 83 15.37 -3.27 8.87
C ASP A 83 14.75 -1.97 9.44
N TYR A 84 13.67 -1.47 8.82
CA TYR A 84 12.89 -0.37 9.37
C TYR A 84 11.91 -0.89 10.42
N ASP A 85 11.58 -0.04 11.42
CA ASP A 85 10.66 -0.42 12.48
C ASP A 85 9.22 -0.57 11.93
N TYR A 86 8.84 0.36 11.03
CA TYR A 86 7.55 0.38 10.36
C TYR A 86 7.70 0.60 8.87
N THR A 87 6.81 -0.01 8.10
CA THR A 87 6.73 0.17 6.65
C THR A 87 5.27 0.43 6.25
N PHE A 88 5.03 1.47 5.47
CA PHE A 88 3.70 1.84 4.97
C PHE A 88 3.74 2.07 3.47
N PHE A 89 2.75 1.57 2.76
CA PHE A 89 2.42 2.01 1.43
C PHE A 89 1.39 3.15 1.50
N ILE A 90 1.64 4.21 0.75
CA ILE A 90 0.76 5.37 0.64
C ILE A 90 0.63 5.74 -0.85
N ASN A 91 -0.61 5.83 -1.33
CA ASN A 91 -0.89 6.06 -2.75
C ASN A 91 -0.44 7.45 -3.20
N ALA A 92 -0.08 7.56 -4.47
CA ALA A 92 0.57 8.75 -5.04
C ALA A 92 -0.23 10.05 -4.91
N ASN A 93 -1.56 9.97 -4.92
CA ASN A 93 -2.46 11.11 -4.86
C ASN A 93 -2.88 11.52 -3.44
N PHE A 94 -2.18 11.06 -2.42
CA PHE A 94 -2.42 11.47 -1.03
C PHE A 94 -1.68 12.77 -0.70
N LEU A 95 -2.28 13.55 0.19
CA LEU A 95 -1.67 14.70 0.83
C LEU A 95 -1.88 14.63 2.34
N CYS A 96 -0.85 14.92 3.11
CA CYS A 96 -0.96 15.03 4.56
C CYS A 96 -1.29 16.49 4.93
N VAL A 97 -2.58 16.80 5.15
CA VAL A 97 -3.08 18.18 5.29
C VAL A 97 -3.05 18.72 6.72
N LYS A 98 -2.82 17.87 7.71
CA LYS A 98 -2.65 18.27 9.11
C LYS A 98 -1.57 17.40 9.77
N THR A 99 -1.01 17.87 10.87
CA THR A 99 -0.05 17.10 11.65
C THR A 99 -0.67 15.78 12.12
N VAL A 100 0.07 14.68 11.86
CA VAL A 100 -0.24 13.33 12.30
C VAL A 100 0.95 12.82 13.11
N THR A 101 0.75 12.57 14.39
CA THR A 101 1.81 12.14 15.30
C THR A 101 2.04 10.63 15.26
N ALA A 102 3.17 10.17 15.80
CA ALA A 102 3.45 8.74 15.93
C ALA A 102 2.43 8.04 16.84
N GLU A 103 1.99 8.70 17.91
CA GLU A 103 1.00 8.17 18.84
C GLU A 103 -0.37 7.96 18.17
N GLU A 104 -0.76 8.88 17.26
CA GLU A 104 -2.04 8.77 16.53
C GLU A 104 -2.02 7.72 15.43
N PHE A 105 -0.85 7.50 14.80
CA PHE A 105 -0.80 6.74 13.55
C PHE A 105 -0.18 5.33 13.70
N LEU A 106 0.90 5.18 14.49
CA LEU A 106 1.63 3.92 14.51
C LEU A 106 0.90 2.86 15.34
N PRO A 107 0.69 1.65 14.82
CA PRO A 107 0.07 0.56 15.58
C PRO A 107 1.02 0.09 16.68
N VAL A 108 0.59 0.20 17.94
CA VAL A 108 1.39 -0.20 19.11
C VAL A 108 1.08 -1.65 19.49
N LYS A 109 -0.20 -1.97 19.70
CA LYS A 109 -0.68 -3.30 20.09
C LYS A 109 -0.82 -4.20 18.88
N GLU A 110 -1.45 -3.68 17.85
CA GLU A 110 -1.65 -4.34 16.58
C GLU A 110 -0.34 -4.40 15.79
N ASN A 111 -0.28 -5.25 14.79
CA ASN A 111 0.88 -5.37 13.91
C ASN A 111 0.71 -4.60 12.60
N LEU A 112 -0.53 -4.45 12.14
CA LEU A 112 -0.87 -3.81 10.87
C LEU A 112 -1.84 -2.65 11.10
N LEU A 113 -1.80 -1.69 10.19
CA LEU A 113 -2.73 -0.57 10.04
C LEU A 113 -3.23 -0.55 8.61
N VAL A 114 -4.53 -0.47 8.45
CA VAL A 114 -5.22 -0.31 7.17
C VAL A 114 -6.26 0.80 7.30
N ALA A 115 -6.59 1.44 6.19
CA ALA A 115 -7.62 2.48 6.19
C ALA A 115 -8.95 1.93 5.69
N GLU A 116 -10.02 2.17 6.44
CA GLU A 116 -11.38 1.88 5.97
C GLU A 116 -11.69 2.68 4.71
N HIS A 117 -12.36 2.06 3.75
CA HIS A 117 -12.77 2.75 2.54
C HIS A 117 -14.00 3.62 2.81
N ALA A 118 -13.87 4.94 2.65
CA ALA A 118 -14.91 5.90 3.01
C ALA A 118 -16.30 5.60 2.39
N SER A 119 -16.33 5.06 1.16
CA SER A 119 -17.59 4.70 0.51
C SER A 119 -18.28 3.45 1.09
N ALA A 120 -17.56 2.67 1.92
CA ALA A 120 -18.08 1.45 2.53
C ALA A 120 -18.47 1.65 4.00
N HIS A 121 -18.10 2.78 4.60
CA HIS A 121 -18.39 3.08 6.01
C HIS A 121 -19.89 2.98 6.30
N GLY A 122 -20.25 2.18 7.31
CA GLY A 122 -21.61 1.96 7.73
C GLY A 122 -22.48 1.10 6.80
N LYS A 123 -21.91 0.54 5.72
CA LYS A 123 -22.61 -0.39 4.82
C LYS A 123 -22.72 -1.79 5.42
N ASN A 124 -23.75 -2.51 5.00
CA ASN A 124 -23.84 -3.94 5.25
C ASN A 124 -22.74 -4.67 4.46
N PRO A 125 -22.08 -5.72 5.00
CA PRO A 125 -21.09 -6.50 4.28
C PRO A 125 -21.52 -7.02 2.90
N LYS A 126 -22.81 -7.31 2.72
CA LYS A 126 -23.39 -7.73 1.44
C LYS A 126 -23.36 -6.63 0.37
N ASP A 127 -23.31 -5.36 0.79
CA ASP A 127 -23.29 -4.19 -0.11
C ASP A 127 -21.85 -3.67 -0.33
N MET A 128 -20.85 -4.30 0.30
CA MET A 128 -19.45 -4.00 0.10
C MET A 128 -18.91 -4.69 -1.15
N THR A 129 -17.94 -4.06 -1.81
CA THR A 129 -17.39 -4.50 -3.10
C THR A 129 -16.32 -5.59 -2.97
N TYR A 130 -16.53 -6.55 -2.07
CA TYR A 130 -15.66 -7.72 -1.97
C TYR A 130 -15.68 -8.56 -3.26
N ASP A 131 -14.57 -9.27 -3.51
CA ASP A 131 -14.54 -10.24 -4.60
C ASP A 131 -15.43 -11.44 -4.24
N ARG A 132 -16.44 -11.71 -5.07
CA ARG A 132 -17.43 -12.78 -4.89
C ARG A 132 -17.21 -13.94 -5.86
N ASN A 133 -16.08 -13.97 -6.58
CA ASN A 133 -15.72 -15.07 -7.45
C ASN A 133 -15.08 -16.21 -6.62
N PRO A 134 -15.74 -17.37 -6.45
CA PRO A 134 -15.24 -18.47 -5.60
C PRO A 134 -13.96 -19.12 -6.15
N LYS A 135 -13.56 -18.80 -7.37
CA LYS A 135 -12.28 -19.27 -7.96
C LYS A 135 -11.12 -18.32 -7.66
N CYS A 136 -11.41 -17.06 -7.25
CA CYS A 136 -10.40 -16.06 -6.91
C CYS A 136 -9.89 -16.26 -5.48
N ARG A 137 -8.61 -16.10 -5.25
CA ARG A 137 -8.02 -16.18 -3.90
C ARG A 137 -8.35 -14.97 -3.02
N ALA A 138 -8.96 -13.95 -3.60
CA ALA A 138 -9.55 -12.82 -2.90
C ALA A 138 -11.04 -13.04 -2.55
N PHE A 139 -11.59 -14.23 -2.78
CA PHE A 139 -13.00 -14.52 -2.52
C PHE A 139 -13.37 -14.28 -1.05
N VAL A 140 -14.46 -13.58 -0.85
CA VAL A 140 -15.12 -13.35 0.45
C VAL A 140 -16.57 -13.81 0.31
N ASP A 141 -17.06 -14.66 1.21
CA ASP A 141 -18.46 -15.11 1.16
C ASP A 141 -19.43 -14.00 1.60
N TRP A 142 -20.71 -14.16 1.24
CA TRP A 142 -21.75 -13.15 1.48
C TRP A 142 -22.04 -12.88 2.96
N ASP A 143 -21.70 -13.81 3.84
CA ASP A 143 -21.83 -13.72 5.29
C ASP A 143 -20.51 -13.37 5.99
N GLU A 144 -19.41 -13.20 5.24
CA GLU A 144 -18.10 -12.80 5.73
C GLU A 144 -17.85 -11.29 5.60
N GLY A 145 -16.94 -10.82 6.44
CA GLY A 145 -16.46 -9.43 6.43
C GLY A 145 -17.31 -8.52 7.28
N SER A 146 -16.70 -7.44 7.73
CA SER A 146 -17.37 -6.40 8.55
C SER A 146 -16.89 -5.00 8.19
N VAL A 147 -15.70 -4.88 7.61
CA VAL A 147 -15.05 -3.62 7.24
C VAL A 147 -14.39 -3.78 5.88
N TYR A 148 -14.66 -2.87 4.97
CA TYR A 148 -13.99 -2.83 3.67
C TYR A 148 -12.87 -1.80 3.69
N VAL A 149 -11.65 -2.23 3.40
CA VAL A 149 -10.45 -1.39 3.47
C VAL A 149 -9.97 -0.97 2.09
N MET A 150 -9.45 0.26 2.00
CA MET A 150 -8.90 0.79 0.75
C MET A 150 -7.47 0.28 0.51
N GLY A 151 -7.12 0.01 -0.73
CA GLY A 151 -5.76 -0.35 -1.13
C GLY A 151 -4.75 0.80 -1.05
N GLY A 152 -5.22 2.03 -0.88
CA GLY A 152 -4.39 3.24 -0.98
C GLY A 152 -3.55 3.57 0.26
N LEU A 153 -3.84 2.98 1.41
CA LEU A 153 -3.09 3.15 2.66
C LEU A 153 -3.09 1.86 3.45
N ASN A 154 -1.93 1.25 3.59
CA ASN A 154 -1.74 0.04 4.37
C ASN A 154 -0.28 -0.08 4.82
N GLY A 155 -0.03 -0.77 5.92
CA GLY A 155 1.31 -0.96 6.47
C GLY A 155 1.28 -1.42 7.92
N GLY A 156 2.38 -1.20 8.65
CA GLY A 156 2.51 -1.56 10.04
C GLY A 156 3.94 -1.85 10.46
N LYS A 157 4.12 -2.69 11.49
CA LYS A 157 5.43 -3.21 11.87
C LYS A 157 6.03 -3.97 10.69
N THR A 158 7.26 -3.66 10.32
CA THR A 158 7.85 -4.11 9.06
C THR A 158 7.80 -5.62 8.87
N GLY A 159 8.13 -6.42 9.89
CA GLY A 159 8.05 -7.88 9.78
C GLY A 159 6.66 -8.39 9.40
N ALA A 160 5.63 -7.94 10.11
CA ALA A 160 4.25 -8.33 9.82
C ALA A 160 3.76 -7.82 8.45
N TYR A 161 4.23 -6.65 8.04
CA TYR A 161 3.90 -6.11 6.72
C TYR A 161 4.56 -6.90 5.58
N LEU A 162 5.79 -7.39 5.79
CA LEU A 162 6.46 -8.28 4.84
C LEU A 162 5.72 -9.63 4.71
N ASP A 163 5.26 -10.22 5.81
CA ASP A 163 4.44 -11.44 5.78
C ASP A 163 3.15 -11.23 4.95
N MET A 164 2.51 -10.08 5.13
CA MET A 164 1.34 -9.69 4.33
C MET A 164 1.71 -9.53 2.84
N ILE A 165 2.78 -8.80 2.53
CA ILE A 165 3.27 -8.59 1.15
C ILE A 165 3.50 -9.93 0.46
N HIS A 166 4.17 -10.88 1.11
CA HIS A 166 4.46 -12.20 0.56
C HIS A 166 3.18 -12.98 0.29
N THR A 167 2.26 -13.00 1.25
CA THR A 167 0.97 -13.68 1.11
C THR A 167 0.16 -13.12 -0.07
N LEU A 168 0.07 -11.80 -0.17
CA LEU A 168 -0.73 -11.15 -1.22
C LEU A 168 -0.09 -11.30 -2.60
N ARG A 169 1.24 -11.20 -2.70
CA ARG A 169 1.98 -11.53 -3.92
C ARG A 169 1.66 -12.95 -4.40
N ASP A 170 1.78 -13.94 -3.52
CA ASP A 170 1.60 -15.34 -3.88
C ASP A 170 0.16 -15.63 -4.33
N ARG A 171 -0.84 -14.99 -3.69
CA ARG A 171 -2.25 -15.07 -4.10
C ARG A 171 -2.46 -14.47 -5.50
N VAL A 172 -1.91 -13.28 -5.77
CA VAL A 172 -1.99 -12.64 -7.10
C VAL A 172 -1.32 -13.49 -8.16
N ASP A 173 -0.11 -14.01 -7.89
CA ASP A 173 0.62 -14.84 -8.85
C ASP A 173 -0.12 -16.13 -9.16
N ALA A 174 -0.76 -16.73 -8.17
CA ALA A 174 -1.57 -17.94 -8.35
C ALA A 174 -2.86 -17.66 -9.13
N ASP A 175 -3.57 -16.55 -8.83
CA ASP A 175 -4.75 -16.14 -9.60
C ASP A 175 -4.39 -15.86 -11.07
N LYS A 176 -3.28 -15.16 -11.33
CA LYS A 176 -2.81 -14.90 -12.70
C LYS A 176 -2.49 -16.19 -13.47
N LYS A 177 -1.91 -17.22 -12.83
CA LYS A 177 -1.66 -18.54 -13.46
C LYS A 177 -2.96 -19.20 -13.86
N ASP A 178 -4.03 -19.01 -13.07
CA ASP A 178 -5.36 -19.56 -13.35
C ASP A 178 -6.18 -18.65 -14.30
N GLY A 179 -5.60 -17.56 -14.81
CA GLY A 179 -6.28 -16.58 -15.68
C GLY A 179 -7.31 -15.71 -14.96
N ILE A 180 -7.17 -15.57 -13.63
CA ILE A 180 -8.09 -14.81 -12.77
C ILE A 180 -7.44 -13.47 -12.40
N ILE A 181 -8.25 -12.42 -12.42
CA ILE A 181 -7.90 -11.09 -11.90
C ILE A 181 -8.98 -10.73 -10.89
N ALA A 182 -8.56 -10.43 -9.66
CA ALA A 182 -9.47 -10.01 -8.59
C ALA A 182 -10.20 -8.72 -8.95
N LEU A 183 -11.44 -8.55 -8.50
CA LEU A 183 -12.37 -7.47 -8.87
C LEU A 183 -11.73 -6.08 -8.73
N TRP A 184 -11.12 -5.80 -7.59
CA TRP A 184 -10.39 -4.57 -7.31
C TRP A 184 -8.88 -4.83 -7.08
N HIS A 185 -8.33 -5.79 -7.84
CA HIS A 185 -6.90 -6.10 -7.91
C HIS A 185 -6.28 -6.38 -6.54
N ASP A 186 -5.25 -5.58 -6.16
CA ASP A 186 -4.56 -5.66 -4.88
C ASP A 186 -5.46 -5.35 -3.68
N GLU A 187 -6.45 -4.46 -3.84
CA GLU A 187 -7.41 -4.11 -2.78
C GLU A 187 -8.32 -5.30 -2.41
N SER A 188 -8.79 -6.08 -3.39
CA SER A 188 -9.54 -7.30 -3.10
C SER A 188 -8.72 -8.33 -2.33
N GLN A 189 -7.44 -8.51 -2.70
CA GLN A 189 -6.53 -9.40 -2.00
C GLN A 189 -6.26 -8.93 -0.57
N LEU A 190 -6.10 -7.62 -0.36
CA LEU A 190 -5.92 -7.01 0.95
C LEU A 190 -7.16 -7.25 1.84
N ASN A 191 -8.35 -7.01 1.31
CA ASN A 191 -9.60 -7.23 2.03
C ASN A 191 -9.74 -8.69 2.49
N ARG A 192 -9.45 -9.67 1.62
CA ARG A 192 -9.45 -11.09 2.01
C ARG A 192 -8.41 -11.40 3.09
N TYR A 193 -7.26 -10.73 3.05
CA TYR A 193 -6.21 -10.94 4.06
C TYR A 193 -6.64 -10.45 5.45
N ILE A 194 -7.32 -9.32 5.52
CA ILE A 194 -7.76 -8.71 6.78
C ILE A 194 -8.92 -9.51 7.42
N ILE A 195 -9.74 -10.17 6.63
CA ILE A 195 -10.83 -11.01 7.13
C ILE A 195 -10.29 -12.33 7.73
N GLY A 196 -9.20 -12.88 7.22
CA GLY A 196 -8.55 -14.10 7.68
C GLY A 196 -8.64 -15.27 6.70
#